data_e63c736ecd4a82e3c31f1bbd41b05f8e
#
_entry.id   e63c736ecd4a82e3c31f1bbd41b05f8e
#
_cell.length_a   1.000
_cell.length_b   1.000
_cell.length_c   1.000
_cell.angle_alpha   90.00
_cell.angle_beta   90.00
_cell.angle_gamma   90.00
#
_symmetry.space_group_name_H-M   'P 1'
#
loop_
_entity.id
_entity.type
_entity.pdbx_description
1 polymer ?
#
loop_
_entity_poly.entity_id
_entity_poly.type
_entity_poly.pdbx_seq_one_letter_code
_entity_poly.pdbx_strand_id
1 'polypeptide(L)'
;MNKYECFELEINDGVAHLSMNKPDTFNSMTRIFWKELPDIIKDIDKNSKARVIVLSGQGKHFSAGMDLANFAPSEKTSEKKDPARLREAFYHEVLELQDAFTALEECRMPTIAAIQGACVGGAIDMVAACDMRYCTEDAFFKIAEVDIGIAADVGTLQRLPTLIPIGVVRELAYTGRKFNSAEAKTLGLVNDCHRWHPWIL
;
A
#
# COMPACT_ATOMS: atom_id res chain seq x y z
N MET A 1 1.03 -1.56 25.32
CA MET A 1 1.48 -0.43 24.46
C MET A 1 1.68 -1.00 23.06
N ASN A 2 1.08 -0.39 22.06
CA ASN A 2 1.29 -0.80 20.67
C ASN A 2 2.79 -0.66 20.34
N LYS A 3 3.39 -1.68 19.74
CA LYS A 3 4.82 -1.71 19.40
C LYS A 3 5.14 -0.79 18.22
N TYR A 4 4.14 -0.56 17.33
CA TYR A 4 4.27 0.19 16.10
C TYR A 4 3.41 1.46 16.13
N GLU A 5 3.83 2.47 15.41
CA GLU A 5 3.10 3.73 15.31
C GLU A 5 1.99 3.70 14.25
N CYS A 6 2.27 3.10 13.09
CA CYS A 6 1.35 3.08 11.95
C CYS A 6 0.54 1.78 11.85
N PHE A 7 0.89 0.76 12.65
CA PHE A 7 0.28 -0.55 12.56
C PHE A 7 -0.11 -1.11 13.92
N GLU A 8 -1.13 -1.94 13.91
CA GLU A 8 -1.46 -2.86 14.98
C GLU A 8 -1.29 -4.29 14.43
N LEU A 9 -0.56 -5.13 15.16
CA LEU A 9 -0.29 -6.50 14.78
C LEU A 9 -0.84 -7.45 15.84
N GLU A 10 -1.76 -8.30 15.41
CA GLU A 10 -2.26 -9.43 16.21
C GLU A 10 -1.92 -10.73 15.50
N ILE A 11 -1.47 -11.74 16.26
CA ILE A 11 -1.19 -13.07 15.72
C ILE A 11 -1.97 -14.10 16.53
N ASN A 12 -2.98 -14.70 15.88
CA ASN A 12 -3.85 -15.70 16.49
C ASN A 12 -4.00 -16.89 15.54
N ASP A 13 -3.85 -18.11 16.03
CA ASP A 13 -4.02 -19.36 15.28
C ASP A 13 -3.23 -19.45 13.97
N GLY A 14 -2.09 -18.77 13.91
CA GLY A 14 -1.24 -18.72 12.72
C GLY A 14 -1.67 -17.70 11.68
N VAL A 15 -2.63 -16.83 11.99
CA VAL A 15 -3.02 -15.67 11.18
C VAL A 15 -2.39 -14.43 11.80
N ALA A 16 -1.58 -13.71 11.03
CA ALA A 16 -1.09 -12.39 11.37
C ALA A 16 -2.02 -11.34 10.78
N HIS A 17 -2.82 -10.70 11.61
CA HIS A 17 -3.64 -9.56 11.23
C HIS A 17 -2.83 -8.27 11.44
N LEU A 18 -2.45 -7.64 10.33
CA LEU A 18 -1.70 -6.39 10.30
C LEU A 18 -2.65 -5.27 9.87
N SER A 19 -3.06 -4.43 10.80
CA SER A 19 -4.02 -3.35 10.58
C SER A 19 -3.33 -1.98 10.61
N MET A 20 -3.50 -1.17 9.58
CA MET A 20 -3.12 0.26 9.61
C MET A 20 -4.01 0.98 10.62
N ASN A 21 -3.41 1.74 11.54
CA ASN A 21 -4.09 2.26 12.74
C ASN A 21 -4.16 3.80 12.82
N LYS A 22 -4.14 4.48 11.68
CA LYS A 22 -4.26 5.96 11.58
C LYS A 22 -5.55 6.39 10.85
N PRO A 23 -6.75 5.97 11.32
CA PRO A 23 -8.02 6.24 10.62
C PRO A 23 -8.30 7.73 10.45
N ASP A 24 -7.89 8.59 11.39
CA ASP A 24 -8.10 10.03 11.36
C ASP A 24 -7.37 10.73 10.19
N THR A 25 -6.28 10.12 9.70
CA THR A 25 -5.54 10.56 8.51
C THR A 25 -5.75 9.62 7.32
N PHE A 26 -6.84 8.85 7.34
CA PHE A 26 -7.19 7.87 6.30
C PHE A 26 -6.06 6.86 6.02
N ASN A 27 -5.34 6.45 7.06
CA ASN A 27 -4.21 5.54 6.99
C ASN A 27 -3.15 5.99 5.97
N SER A 28 -2.84 7.29 5.93
CA SER A 28 -1.81 7.84 5.05
C SER A 28 -0.42 7.28 5.42
N MET A 29 0.40 7.05 4.40
CA MET A 29 1.70 6.41 4.51
C MET A 29 2.76 7.44 4.85
N THR A 30 2.99 7.66 6.15
CA THR A 30 4.03 8.55 6.69
C THR A 30 5.42 7.96 6.50
N ARG A 31 6.48 8.73 6.78
CA ARG A 31 7.87 8.23 6.77
C ARG A 31 8.09 7.03 7.70
N ILE A 32 7.31 6.93 8.78
CA ILE A 32 7.38 5.82 9.73
C ILE A 32 6.75 4.56 9.12
N PHE A 33 5.63 4.69 8.43
CA PHE A 33 4.96 3.59 7.71
C PHE A 33 5.93 2.82 6.81
N TRP A 34 6.72 3.56 5.98
CA TRP A 34 7.66 2.97 5.02
C TRP A 34 8.79 2.17 5.65
N LYS A 35 9.08 2.40 6.94
CA LYS A 35 10.06 1.63 7.72
C LYS A 35 9.38 0.46 8.45
N GLU A 36 8.24 0.72 9.09
CA GLU A 36 7.57 -0.29 9.90
C GLU A 36 7.04 -1.46 9.07
N LEU A 37 6.44 -1.20 7.89
CA LEU A 37 5.86 -2.25 7.06
C LEU A 37 6.88 -3.35 6.70
N PRO A 38 8.01 -3.05 6.04
CA PRO A 38 8.97 -4.07 5.69
C PRO A 38 9.60 -4.76 6.91
N ASP A 39 9.82 -4.03 8.01
CA ASP A 39 10.36 -4.60 9.25
C ASP A 39 9.40 -5.63 9.85
N ILE A 40 8.09 -5.32 9.87
CA ILE A 40 7.05 -6.24 10.37
C ILE A 40 6.97 -7.48 9.50
N ILE A 41 6.87 -7.32 8.18
CA ILE A 41 6.75 -8.44 7.24
C ILE A 41 7.98 -9.36 7.32
N LYS A 42 9.19 -8.78 7.28
CA LYS A 42 10.45 -9.53 7.40
C LYS A 42 10.58 -10.24 8.76
N ASP A 43 10.09 -9.64 9.84
CA ASP A 43 10.09 -10.27 11.19
C ASP A 43 9.13 -11.47 11.25
N ILE A 44 7.92 -11.33 10.68
CA ILE A 44 6.95 -12.44 10.59
C ILE A 44 7.53 -13.57 9.75
N ASP A 45 8.09 -13.26 8.58
CA ASP A 45 8.64 -14.24 7.65
C ASP A 45 9.85 -14.97 8.23
N LYS A 46 10.87 -14.24 8.63
CA LYS A 46 12.13 -14.79 9.15
C LYS A 46 11.92 -15.71 10.36
N ASN A 47 10.98 -15.33 11.24
CA ASN A 47 10.74 -16.06 12.49
C ASN A 47 9.54 -17.01 12.40
N SER A 48 8.94 -17.19 11.20
CA SER A 48 7.80 -18.08 10.94
C SER A 48 6.66 -17.89 11.96
N LYS A 49 6.31 -16.62 12.25
CA LYS A 49 5.35 -16.27 13.31
C LYS A 49 3.90 -16.54 12.91
N ALA A 50 3.62 -16.64 11.63
CA ALA A 50 2.29 -16.89 11.10
C ALA A 50 2.34 -17.82 9.87
N ARG A 51 1.17 -18.23 9.39
CA ARG A 51 0.99 -19.03 8.15
C ARG A 51 0.37 -18.20 7.03
N VAL A 52 -0.22 -17.07 7.38
CA VAL A 52 -0.86 -16.12 6.45
C VAL A 52 -0.82 -14.73 7.09
N ILE A 53 -0.71 -13.70 6.26
CA ILE A 53 -0.79 -12.30 6.68
C ILE A 53 -2.05 -11.68 6.06
N VAL A 54 -2.89 -11.07 6.90
CA VAL A 54 -4.05 -10.29 6.47
C VAL A 54 -3.74 -8.82 6.73
N LEU A 55 -3.69 -8.03 5.67
CA LEU A 55 -3.47 -6.59 5.71
C LEU A 55 -4.80 -5.85 5.59
N SER A 56 -5.10 -4.97 6.54
CA SER A 56 -6.33 -4.17 6.58
C SER A 56 -6.06 -2.73 7.00
N GLY A 57 -7.11 -1.89 7.01
CA GLY A 57 -7.06 -0.53 7.53
C GLY A 57 -8.17 -0.27 8.54
N GLN A 58 -7.86 0.37 9.66
CA GLN A 58 -8.89 0.80 10.60
C GLN A 58 -9.69 1.97 10.05
N GLY A 59 -10.95 2.06 10.45
CA GLY A 59 -11.85 3.16 10.09
C GLY A 59 -12.54 2.98 8.73
N LYS A 60 -12.94 4.10 8.14
CA LYS A 60 -13.78 4.13 6.92
C LYS A 60 -13.05 3.72 5.64
N HIS A 61 -11.74 3.92 5.59
CA HIS A 61 -10.95 3.79 4.38
C HIS A 61 -9.75 2.88 4.60
N PHE A 62 -9.40 2.12 3.59
CA PHE A 62 -8.20 1.29 3.63
C PHE A 62 -6.95 2.16 3.72
N SER A 63 -6.68 2.99 2.72
CA SER A 63 -5.60 3.99 2.78
C SER A 63 -5.75 5.06 1.68
N ALA A 64 -5.40 6.30 2.03
CA ALA A 64 -5.29 7.42 1.08
C ALA A 64 -3.95 7.46 0.33
N GLY A 65 -3.05 6.50 0.59
CA GLY A 65 -1.73 6.45 -0.03
C GLY A 65 -0.69 7.30 0.69
N MET A 66 0.32 7.75 -0.04
CA MET A 66 1.44 8.50 0.52
C MET A 66 0.99 9.79 1.20
N ASP A 67 1.51 10.04 2.40
CA ASP A 67 1.32 11.31 3.08
C ASP A 67 2.04 12.43 2.30
N LEU A 68 1.28 13.43 1.85
CA LEU A 68 1.81 14.54 1.06
C LEU A 68 2.84 15.38 1.85
N ALA A 69 2.82 15.31 3.18
CA ALA A 69 3.85 15.93 4.01
C ALA A 69 5.26 15.35 3.77
N ASN A 70 5.34 14.12 3.22
CA ASN A 70 6.63 13.53 2.86
C ASN A 70 7.34 14.30 1.74
N PHE A 71 6.60 15.04 0.88
CA PHE A 71 7.13 15.86 -0.20
C PHE A 71 7.52 17.28 0.26
N ALA A 72 7.21 17.65 1.50
CA ALA A 72 7.61 18.96 2.03
C ALA A 72 9.14 19.07 2.12
N PRO A 73 9.75 20.19 1.68
CA PRO A 73 11.18 20.39 1.81
C PRO A 73 11.60 20.25 3.29
N SER A 74 12.59 19.41 3.56
CA SER A 74 13.13 19.34 4.91
C SER A 74 13.93 20.62 5.19
N GLU A 75 13.73 21.24 6.35
CA GLU A 75 14.48 22.45 6.77
C GLU A 75 16.00 22.24 6.79
N LYS A 76 16.47 20.98 6.80
CA LYS A 76 17.89 20.62 6.76
C LYS A 76 18.55 20.76 5.38
N THR A 77 17.82 21.16 4.34
CA THR A 77 18.33 21.31 2.96
C THR A 77 18.96 22.71 2.70
N SER A 78 19.17 23.55 3.70
CA SER A 78 19.77 24.87 3.54
C SER A 78 21.29 24.89 3.23
N GLU A 79 21.98 23.75 3.38
CA GLU A 79 23.34 23.63 2.86
C GLU A 79 23.30 23.38 1.35
N LYS A 80 24.13 24.12 0.59
CA LYS A 80 24.33 23.95 -0.85
C LYS A 80 24.92 22.56 -1.14
N LYS A 81 24.03 21.52 -1.12
CA LYS A 81 24.46 20.19 -1.53
C LYS A 81 24.64 20.14 -3.05
N ASP A 82 25.66 19.42 -3.48
CA ASP A 82 25.90 19.11 -4.89
C ASP A 82 24.64 18.48 -5.50
N PRO A 83 24.10 19.01 -6.64
CA PRO A 83 22.91 18.47 -7.29
C PRO A 83 23.02 16.97 -7.65
N ALA A 84 24.22 16.47 -7.95
CA ALA A 84 24.42 15.05 -8.25
C ALA A 84 24.17 14.19 -7.00
N ARG A 85 24.69 14.61 -5.84
CA ARG A 85 24.46 13.91 -4.57
C ARG A 85 22.99 13.95 -4.12
N LEU A 86 22.28 15.03 -4.42
CA LEU A 86 20.84 15.12 -4.13
C LEU A 86 20.03 14.11 -4.97
N ARG A 87 20.38 13.97 -6.26
CA ARG A 87 19.73 13.00 -7.16
C ARG A 87 20.04 11.55 -6.75
N GLU A 88 21.27 11.27 -6.35
CA GLU A 88 21.67 9.97 -5.84
C GLU A 88 20.93 9.60 -4.55
N ALA A 89 20.84 10.55 -3.60
CA ALA A 89 20.08 10.37 -2.37
C ALA A 89 18.59 10.09 -2.65
N PHE A 90 17.99 10.84 -3.58
CA PHE A 90 16.60 10.62 -4.00
C PHE A 90 16.39 9.25 -4.67
N TYR A 91 17.33 8.82 -5.51
CA TYR A 91 17.30 7.48 -6.10
C TYR A 91 17.29 6.39 -5.03
N HIS A 92 18.14 6.48 -4.02
CA HIS A 92 18.14 5.52 -2.90
C HIS A 92 16.86 5.60 -2.07
N GLU A 93 16.30 6.79 -1.84
CA GLU A 93 15.01 6.95 -1.15
C GLU A 93 13.88 6.22 -1.91
N VAL A 94 13.82 6.35 -3.23
CA VAL A 94 12.83 5.62 -4.05
C VAL A 94 13.01 4.10 -3.95
N LEU A 95 14.24 3.60 -3.96
CA LEU A 95 14.49 2.17 -3.77
C LEU A 95 14.01 1.66 -2.39
N GLU A 96 14.23 2.44 -1.32
CA GLU A 96 13.74 2.10 0.01
C GLU A 96 12.20 2.04 0.06
N LEU A 97 11.51 2.96 -0.64
CA LEU A 97 10.05 2.93 -0.76
C LEU A 97 9.57 1.70 -1.53
N GLN A 98 10.24 1.33 -2.61
CA GLN A 98 9.94 0.12 -3.39
C GLN A 98 10.13 -1.14 -2.56
N ASP A 99 11.20 -1.22 -1.76
CA ASP A 99 11.51 -2.36 -0.88
C ASP A 99 10.41 -2.62 0.14
N ALA A 100 9.69 -1.57 0.57
CA ALA A 100 8.59 -1.73 1.51
C ALA A 100 7.48 -2.66 0.97
N PHE A 101 7.13 -2.53 -0.31
CA PHE A 101 6.13 -3.40 -0.93
C PHE A 101 6.72 -4.68 -1.52
N THR A 102 7.98 -4.65 -1.91
CA THR A 102 8.73 -5.87 -2.28
C THR A 102 8.77 -6.87 -1.11
N ALA A 103 8.84 -6.40 0.13
CA ALA A 103 8.78 -7.27 1.30
C ALA A 103 7.45 -8.06 1.40
N LEU A 104 6.32 -7.49 0.93
CA LEU A 104 5.04 -8.22 0.84
C LEU A 104 5.07 -9.29 -0.27
N GLU A 105 5.60 -8.94 -1.44
CA GLU A 105 5.68 -9.81 -2.62
C GLU A 105 6.63 -11.00 -2.41
N GLU A 106 7.75 -10.78 -1.70
CA GLU A 106 8.76 -11.80 -1.42
C GLU A 106 8.46 -12.62 -0.16
N CYS A 107 7.42 -12.27 0.60
CA CYS A 107 7.03 -12.98 1.81
C CYS A 107 6.63 -14.42 1.47
N ARG A 108 7.19 -15.40 2.22
CA ARG A 108 6.86 -16.82 2.02
C ARG A 108 5.45 -17.21 2.45
N MET A 109 4.80 -16.40 3.28
CA MET A 109 3.41 -16.61 3.68
C MET A 109 2.48 -15.93 2.69
N PRO A 110 1.32 -16.55 2.35
CA PRO A 110 0.28 -15.86 1.61
C PRO A 110 -0.10 -14.53 2.26
N THR A 111 -0.21 -13.49 1.44
CA THR A 111 -0.59 -12.14 1.84
C THR A 111 -1.96 -11.79 1.27
N ILE A 112 -2.88 -11.33 2.12
CA ILE A 112 -4.27 -11.02 1.76
C ILE A 112 -4.53 -9.55 2.09
N ALA A 113 -4.95 -8.75 1.12
CA ALA A 113 -5.46 -7.41 1.36
C ALA A 113 -6.98 -7.44 1.55
N ALA A 114 -7.45 -6.93 2.70
CA ALA A 114 -8.87 -6.71 3.02
C ALA A 114 -9.17 -5.21 2.92
N ILE A 115 -9.86 -4.80 1.84
CA ILE A 115 -9.93 -3.41 1.37
C ILE A 115 -11.35 -2.86 1.58
N GLN A 116 -11.49 -1.76 2.32
CA GLN A 116 -12.75 -1.03 2.45
C GLN A 116 -12.59 0.44 2.03
N GLY A 117 -13.64 1.04 1.48
CA GLY A 117 -13.67 2.44 1.09
C GLY A 117 -12.54 2.82 0.13
N ALA A 118 -11.74 3.83 0.45
CA ALA A 118 -10.68 4.32 -0.44
C ALA A 118 -9.42 3.45 -0.41
N CYS A 119 -8.93 3.08 -1.61
CA CYS A 119 -7.61 2.53 -1.86
C CYS A 119 -6.95 3.37 -2.97
N VAL A 120 -6.07 4.31 -2.59
CA VAL A 120 -5.63 5.41 -3.47
C VAL A 120 -4.10 5.54 -3.47
N GLY A 121 -3.53 5.82 -4.64
CA GLY A 121 -2.08 6.05 -4.81
C GLY A 121 -1.25 4.89 -4.30
N GLY A 122 -0.27 5.13 -3.43
CA GLY A 122 0.58 4.09 -2.82
C GLY A 122 -0.17 2.91 -2.20
N ALA A 123 -1.48 3.07 -1.88
CA ALA A 123 -2.30 1.94 -1.45
C ALA A 123 -2.54 0.93 -2.58
N ILE A 124 -2.62 1.39 -3.85
CA ILE A 124 -2.68 0.50 -5.03
C ILE A 124 -1.37 -0.27 -5.17
N ASP A 125 -0.23 0.40 -5.01
CA ASP A 125 1.09 -0.24 -5.06
C ASP A 125 1.18 -1.37 -4.03
N MET A 126 0.73 -1.08 -2.79
CA MET A 126 0.76 -2.03 -1.69
C MET A 126 -0.14 -3.25 -1.94
N VAL A 127 -1.41 -3.04 -2.33
CA VAL A 127 -2.31 -4.18 -2.56
C VAL A 127 -1.96 -4.97 -3.81
N ALA A 128 -1.33 -4.35 -4.81
CA ALA A 128 -0.81 -5.05 -5.98
C ALA A 128 0.35 -6.00 -5.65
N ALA A 129 1.06 -5.76 -4.54
CA ALA A 129 2.11 -6.63 -4.04
C ALA A 129 1.60 -7.81 -3.18
N CYS A 130 0.33 -7.80 -2.78
CA CYS A 130 -0.29 -8.93 -2.07
C CYS A 130 -0.68 -10.06 -3.03
N ASP A 131 -0.75 -11.31 -2.53
CA ASP A 131 -1.19 -12.46 -3.33
C ASP A 131 -2.68 -12.39 -3.65
N MET A 132 -3.51 -12.01 -2.67
CA MET A 132 -4.96 -11.96 -2.81
C MET A 132 -5.50 -10.62 -2.33
N ARG A 133 -6.60 -10.19 -2.94
CA ARG A 133 -7.30 -8.94 -2.64
C ARG A 133 -8.79 -9.17 -2.56
N TYR A 134 -9.39 -8.79 -1.45
CA TYR A 134 -10.83 -8.78 -1.25
C TYR A 134 -11.26 -7.38 -0.90
N CYS A 135 -12.44 -6.96 -1.33
CA CYS A 135 -12.91 -5.62 -1.01
C CYS A 135 -14.37 -5.59 -0.59
N THR A 136 -14.76 -4.49 0.02
CA THR A 136 -16.17 -4.19 0.29
C THR A 136 -16.86 -3.62 -0.96
N GLU A 137 -18.20 -3.69 -1.03
CA GLU A 137 -19.00 -3.17 -2.17
C GLU A 137 -18.82 -1.65 -2.34
N ASP A 138 -18.54 -0.91 -1.25
CA ASP A 138 -18.29 0.54 -1.24
C ASP A 138 -16.85 0.92 -1.55
N ALA A 139 -15.96 -0.05 -1.74
CA ALA A 139 -14.58 0.23 -2.06
C ALA A 139 -14.41 0.90 -3.43
N PHE A 140 -13.46 1.81 -3.50
CA PHE A 140 -13.04 2.41 -4.75
C PHE A 140 -11.51 2.54 -4.81
N PHE A 141 -11.00 2.57 -6.03
CA PHE A 141 -9.60 2.54 -6.34
C PHE A 141 -9.22 3.73 -7.21
N LYS A 142 -8.00 4.24 -7.05
CA LYS A 142 -7.48 5.33 -7.88
C LYS A 142 -5.95 5.31 -7.92
N ILE A 143 -5.37 5.28 -9.11
CA ILE A 143 -3.95 5.61 -9.33
C ILE A 143 -3.88 7.14 -9.34
N ALA A 144 -3.39 7.74 -8.25
CA ALA A 144 -3.56 9.18 -7.99
C ALA A 144 -2.30 10.01 -8.27
N GLU A 145 -1.20 9.38 -8.59
CA GLU A 145 0.13 9.99 -8.76
C GLU A 145 0.12 11.08 -9.84
N VAL A 146 -0.63 10.87 -10.92
CA VAL A 146 -0.78 11.84 -12.02
C VAL A 146 -1.41 13.16 -11.55
N ASP A 147 -2.28 13.15 -10.54
CA ASP A 147 -2.93 14.36 -10.01
C ASP A 147 -1.91 15.34 -9.37
N ILE A 148 -0.79 14.81 -8.91
CA ILE A 148 0.29 15.60 -8.29
C ILE A 148 1.55 15.67 -9.16
N GLY A 149 1.45 15.23 -10.43
CA GLY A 149 2.51 15.36 -11.43
C GLY A 149 3.69 14.42 -11.25
N ILE A 150 3.48 13.26 -10.59
CA ILE A 150 4.49 12.22 -10.47
C ILE A 150 4.04 10.91 -11.14
N ALA A 151 4.96 9.98 -11.34
CA ALA A 151 4.66 8.63 -11.79
C ALA A 151 4.36 7.71 -10.60
N ALA A 152 3.56 6.66 -10.81
CA ALA A 152 3.34 5.60 -9.84
C ALA A 152 4.57 4.64 -9.84
N ASP A 153 5.66 5.06 -9.19
CA ASP A 153 7.00 4.47 -9.30
C ASP A 153 7.37 3.50 -8.16
N VAL A 154 6.45 3.29 -7.20
CA VAL A 154 6.71 2.35 -6.09
C VAL A 154 6.10 0.96 -6.30
N GLY A 155 5.65 0.66 -7.52
CA GLY A 155 5.29 -0.71 -7.91
C GLY A 155 4.02 -0.89 -8.74
N THR A 156 3.11 0.08 -8.77
CA THR A 156 1.84 0.00 -9.51
C THR A 156 2.07 -0.34 -10.99
N LEU A 157 2.96 0.39 -11.67
CA LEU A 157 3.18 0.20 -13.11
C LEU A 157 3.90 -1.10 -13.46
N GLN A 158 4.57 -1.73 -12.51
CA GLN A 158 5.24 -3.01 -12.66
C GLN A 158 4.32 -4.19 -12.32
N ARG A 159 3.50 -4.07 -11.27
CA ARG A 159 2.67 -5.16 -10.74
C ARG A 159 1.28 -5.24 -11.35
N LEU A 160 0.58 -4.12 -11.54
CA LEU A 160 -0.78 -4.14 -12.10
C LEU A 160 -0.89 -4.82 -13.47
N PRO A 161 0.08 -4.69 -14.41
CA PRO A 161 -0.01 -5.40 -15.69
C PRO A 161 -0.02 -6.92 -15.60
N THR A 162 0.37 -7.49 -14.46
CA THR A 162 0.28 -8.95 -14.21
C THR A 162 -1.09 -9.36 -13.67
N LEU A 163 -1.89 -8.40 -13.21
CA LEU A 163 -3.19 -8.62 -12.56
C LEU A 163 -4.36 -8.24 -13.47
N ILE A 164 -4.24 -7.14 -14.23
CA ILE A 164 -5.29 -6.60 -15.09
C ILE A 164 -4.72 -6.25 -16.48
N PRO A 165 -5.57 -6.13 -17.53
CA PRO A 165 -5.10 -5.84 -18.89
C PRO A 165 -4.28 -4.55 -18.97
N ILE A 166 -3.13 -4.61 -19.63
CA ILE A 166 -2.17 -3.48 -19.73
C ILE A 166 -2.79 -2.20 -20.28
N GLY A 167 -3.76 -2.31 -21.22
CA GLY A 167 -4.48 -1.15 -21.76
C GLY A 167 -5.27 -0.41 -20.67
N VAL A 168 -5.89 -1.16 -19.75
CA VAL A 168 -6.62 -0.60 -18.60
C VAL A 168 -5.65 0.04 -17.61
N VAL A 169 -4.51 -0.61 -17.32
CA VAL A 169 -3.48 -0.01 -16.45
C VAL A 169 -3.05 1.36 -16.97
N ARG A 170 -2.78 1.46 -18.28
CA ARG A 170 -2.39 2.72 -18.93
C ARG A 170 -3.49 3.78 -18.84
N GLU A 171 -4.74 3.40 -19.13
CA GLU A 171 -5.88 4.31 -18.99
C GLU A 171 -5.98 4.86 -17.54
N LEU A 172 -5.98 3.97 -16.54
CA LEU A 172 -6.09 4.36 -15.14
C LEU A 172 -4.92 5.25 -14.70
N ALA A 173 -3.69 4.92 -15.10
CA ALA A 173 -2.49 5.68 -14.75
C ALA A 173 -2.46 7.06 -15.43
N TYR A 174 -2.93 7.17 -16.70
CA TYR A 174 -2.90 8.45 -17.42
C TYR A 174 -4.04 9.38 -17.04
N THR A 175 -5.22 8.81 -16.71
CA THR A 175 -6.40 9.62 -16.42
C THR A 175 -6.59 9.90 -14.92
N GLY A 176 -6.00 9.09 -14.04
CA GLY A 176 -6.25 9.17 -12.61
C GLY A 176 -7.73 9.00 -12.24
N ARG A 177 -8.54 8.38 -13.12
CA ARG A 177 -9.96 8.19 -12.82
C ARG A 177 -10.17 7.18 -11.70
N LYS A 178 -11.22 7.39 -10.94
CA LYS A 178 -11.69 6.40 -9.95
C LYS A 178 -12.37 5.23 -10.66
N PHE A 179 -12.25 4.03 -10.08
CA PHE A 179 -13.04 2.87 -10.45
C PHE A 179 -13.53 2.15 -9.18
N ASN A 180 -14.69 1.56 -9.27
CA ASN A 180 -15.38 0.96 -8.12
C ASN A 180 -15.04 -0.52 -7.95
N SER A 181 -15.55 -1.11 -6.87
CA SER A 181 -15.37 -2.53 -6.53
C SER A 181 -15.85 -3.48 -7.62
N ALA A 182 -16.99 -3.20 -8.27
CA ALA A 182 -17.54 -4.03 -9.35
C ALA A 182 -16.63 -4.03 -10.58
N GLU A 183 -16.10 -2.86 -10.97
CA GLU A 183 -15.11 -2.75 -12.05
C GLU A 183 -13.81 -3.47 -11.66
N ALA A 184 -13.31 -3.26 -10.43
CA ALA A 184 -12.11 -3.93 -9.93
C ALA A 184 -12.21 -5.46 -9.97
N LYS A 185 -13.37 -6.01 -9.63
CA LYS A 185 -13.66 -7.45 -9.74
C LYS A 185 -13.71 -7.91 -11.21
N THR A 186 -14.40 -7.16 -12.07
CA THR A 186 -14.50 -7.50 -13.50
C THR A 186 -13.13 -7.50 -14.18
N LEU A 187 -12.23 -6.58 -13.80
CA LEU A 187 -10.88 -6.50 -14.31
C LEU A 187 -9.95 -7.59 -13.77
N GLY A 188 -10.29 -8.21 -12.63
CA GLY A 188 -9.44 -9.17 -11.93
C GLY A 188 -8.48 -8.55 -10.93
N LEU A 189 -8.62 -7.24 -10.63
CA LEU A 189 -7.81 -6.61 -9.58
C LEU A 189 -8.10 -7.20 -8.22
N VAL A 190 -9.37 -7.49 -7.91
CA VAL A 190 -9.78 -8.13 -6.67
C VAL A 190 -10.39 -9.52 -6.94
N ASN A 191 -10.16 -10.44 -6.02
CA ASN A 191 -10.66 -11.81 -6.09
C ASN A 191 -12.18 -11.85 -5.89
N ASP A 192 -12.68 -11.08 -4.91
CA ASP A 192 -14.12 -10.93 -4.68
C ASP A 192 -14.48 -9.63 -3.96
N CYS A 193 -15.79 -9.28 -4.01
CA CYS A 193 -16.37 -8.13 -3.32
C CYS A 193 -17.48 -8.64 -2.39
N HIS A 194 -17.51 -8.12 -1.17
CA HIS A 194 -18.44 -8.53 -0.14
C HIS A 194 -19.16 -7.32 0.45
N ARG A 195 -20.40 -7.52 0.89
CA ARG A 195 -21.02 -6.53 1.78
C ARG A 195 -20.18 -6.42 3.04
N TRP A 196 -19.98 -5.18 3.49
CA TRP A 196 -19.27 -4.98 4.75
C TRP A 196 -19.96 -5.76 5.87
N HIS A 197 -19.23 -6.62 6.54
CA HIS A 197 -19.73 -7.39 7.67
C HIS A 197 -18.70 -7.28 8.81
N PRO A 198 -19.10 -7.01 10.06
CA PRO A 198 -18.19 -6.84 11.20
C PRO A 198 -17.24 -8.02 11.45
N TRP A 199 -17.48 -9.16 10.81
CA TRP A 199 -16.69 -10.38 10.96
C TRP A 199 -15.66 -10.60 9.83
N ILE A 200 -15.47 -9.64 8.92
CA ILE A 200 -14.48 -9.73 7.82
C ILE A 200 -13.13 -9.14 8.24
N LEU A 201 -13.05 -8.51 9.40
CA LEU A 201 -11.81 -8.00 10.00
C LEU A 201 -11.58 -8.62 11.37
#